data_a63466c5671834b3591feffd83a5a387
#
_entry.id   a63466c5671834b3591feffd83a5a387
#
_cell.length_a   1.000
_cell.length_b   1.000
_cell.length_c   1.000
_cell.angle_alpha   90.00
_cell.angle_beta   90.00
_cell.angle_gamma   90.00
#
_symmetry.space_group_name_H-M   'P 1'
#
loop_
_entity.id
_entity.type
_entity.pdbx_description
1 polymer ?
#
loop_
_entity_poly.entity_id
_entity_poly.type
_entity_poly.pdbx_seq_one_letter_code
_entity_poly.pdbx_strand_id
1 'polypeptide(L)'
;MTALIKKKSRNKLRLGKHQRIRRKLSGTEETPRLCIYKSLNHIYAQIIDDQKGVTLVAASTLDKELSDLPSSTNVEAAKEVGSRIAARAQEKGITNVVFDRSGYKYHGRVAALADAARQKGLQF
;
A
#
# COMPACT_ATOMS: atom_id res chain seq x y z
N MET A 1 -35.62 -11.34 -12.86
CA MET A 1 -34.86 -12.38 -12.22
C MET A 1 -33.96 -11.80 -11.14
N THR A 2 -34.28 -12.14 -9.94
CA THR A 2 -33.54 -11.68 -8.78
C THR A 2 -32.09 -12.15 -8.79
N ALA A 3 -31.82 -13.29 -9.40
CA ALA A 3 -30.46 -13.79 -9.57
C ALA A 3 -29.55 -12.84 -10.33
N LEU A 4 -30.15 -11.93 -11.07
CA LEU A 4 -29.40 -10.90 -11.80
C LEU A 4 -28.94 -9.77 -10.90
N ILE A 5 -29.56 -9.60 -9.73
CA ILE A 5 -29.15 -8.60 -8.76
C ILE A 5 -28.11 -9.23 -7.86
N LYS A 6 -26.93 -9.40 -8.42
CA LYS A 6 -25.81 -9.95 -7.66
C LYS A 6 -25.13 -8.84 -6.89
N LYS A 7 -24.75 -9.15 -5.67
CA LYS A 7 -23.88 -8.25 -4.91
C LYS A 7 -22.57 -8.11 -5.68
N LYS A 8 -22.07 -6.89 -5.76
CA LYS A 8 -20.73 -6.66 -6.30
C LYS A 8 -19.72 -7.42 -5.45
N SER A 9 -18.72 -8.01 -6.09
CA SER A 9 -17.63 -8.65 -5.37
C SER A 9 -16.91 -7.62 -4.49
N ARG A 10 -16.26 -8.09 -3.43
CA ARG A 10 -15.45 -7.23 -2.57
C ARG A 10 -14.39 -6.49 -3.38
N ASN A 11 -13.82 -7.16 -4.38
CA ASN A 11 -12.79 -6.54 -5.22
C ASN A 11 -13.37 -5.41 -6.07
N LYS A 12 -14.56 -5.58 -6.65
CA LYS A 12 -15.21 -4.51 -7.42
C LYS A 12 -15.54 -3.31 -6.54
N LEU A 13 -16.03 -3.55 -5.33
CA LEU A 13 -16.32 -2.47 -4.38
C LEU A 13 -15.05 -1.72 -4.00
N ARG A 14 -13.97 -2.45 -3.75
CA ARG A 14 -12.67 -1.84 -3.45
C ARG A 14 -12.16 -0.98 -4.59
N LEU A 15 -12.23 -1.50 -5.82
CA LEU A 15 -11.78 -0.76 -7.00
C LEU A 15 -12.59 0.52 -7.21
N GLY A 16 -13.89 0.49 -6.94
CA GLY A 16 -14.72 1.68 -7.00
C GLY A 16 -14.30 2.73 -5.97
N LYS A 17 -13.99 2.31 -4.74
CA LYS A 17 -13.46 3.21 -3.70
C LYS A 17 -12.09 3.75 -4.10
N HIS A 18 -11.23 2.91 -4.66
CA HIS A 18 -9.90 3.32 -5.11
C HIS A 18 -10.00 4.37 -6.20
N GLN A 19 -10.91 4.20 -7.16
CA GLN A 19 -11.13 5.21 -8.20
C GLN A 19 -11.54 6.55 -7.60
N ARG A 20 -12.42 6.56 -6.60
CA ARG A 20 -12.84 7.80 -5.94
C ARG A 20 -11.67 8.46 -5.21
N ILE A 21 -10.84 7.68 -4.54
CA ILE A 21 -9.64 8.19 -3.86
C ILE A 21 -8.69 8.79 -4.89
N ARG A 22 -8.45 8.10 -6.01
CA ARG A 22 -7.52 8.53 -7.05
C ARG A 22 -7.95 9.79 -7.79
N ARG A 23 -9.22 10.15 -7.77
CA ARG A 23 -9.69 11.42 -8.35
C ARG A 23 -9.09 12.62 -7.64
N LYS A 24 -8.78 12.48 -6.34
CA LYS A 24 -8.27 13.56 -5.49
C LYS A 24 -6.82 13.38 -5.10
N LEU A 25 -6.24 12.24 -5.38
CA LEU A 25 -4.94 11.83 -4.88
C LEU A 25 -4.02 11.46 -6.03
N SER A 26 -2.92 12.17 -6.16
CA SER A 26 -1.91 11.89 -7.16
C SER A 26 -0.53 12.11 -6.56
N GLY A 27 0.41 11.20 -6.84
CA GLY A 27 1.78 11.33 -6.40
C GLY A 27 2.60 12.20 -7.33
N THR A 28 3.50 12.99 -6.76
CA THR A 28 4.44 13.82 -7.50
C THR A 28 5.86 13.40 -7.15
N GLU A 29 6.85 14.01 -7.79
CA GLU A 29 8.25 13.75 -7.46
C GLU A 29 8.57 14.16 -6.01
N GLU A 30 8.01 15.27 -5.55
CA GLU A 30 8.25 15.80 -4.21
C GLU A 30 7.45 15.06 -3.15
N THR A 31 6.24 14.64 -3.48
CA THR A 31 5.35 13.93 -2.58
C THR A 31 4.74 12.75 -3.32
N PRO A 32 5.51 11.68 -3.53
CA PRO A 32 5.01 10.53 -4.27
C PRO A 32 3.92 9.78 -3.51
N ARG A 33 3.19 8.94 -4.21
CA ARG A 33 2.05 8.21 -3.65
C ARG A 33 2.50 6.86 -3.13
N LEU A 34 2.28 6.63 -1.83
CA LEU A 34 2.46 5.32 -1.20
C LEU A 34 1.15 4.55 -1.34
N CYS A 35 1.15 3.49 -2.12
CA CYS A 35 -0.01 2.65 -2.28
C CYS A 35 0.26 1.23 -1.79
N ILE A 36 -0.81 0.55 -1.41
CA ILE A 36 -0.78 -0.78 -0.83
C ILE A 36 -1.66 -1.72 -1.67
N TYR A 37 -1.23 -2.95 -1.82
CA TYR A 37 -2.01 -3.99 -2.47
C TYR A 37 -1.89 -5.28 -1.68
N LYS A 38 -3.01 -5.99 -1.51
CA LYS A 38 -3.07 -7.28 -0.84
C LYS A 38 -3.54 -8.34 -1.83
N SER A 39 -2.76 -9.39 -2.00
CA SER A 39 -3.20 -10.58 -2.69
C SER A 39 -3.58 -11.64 -1.66
N LEU A 40 -3.98 -12.83 -2.12
CA LEU A 40 -4.34 -13.93 -1.23
C LEU A 40 -3.19 -14.31 -0.30
N ASN A 41 -1.96 -14.29 -0.81
CA ASN A 41 -0.80 -14.80 -0.10
C ASN A 41 0.22 -13.74 0.30
N HIS A 42 0.11 -12.52 -0.21
CA HIS A 42 1.15 -11.52 -0.03
C HIS A 42 0.61 -10.11 0.14
N ILE A 43 1.44 -9.25 0.72
CA ILE A 43 1.18 -7.82 0.91
C ILE A 43 2.28 -7.05 0.18
N TYR A 44 1.88 -6.02 -0.55
CA TYR A 44 2.78 -5.21 -1.37
C TYR A 44 2.60 -3.73 -1.04
N ALA A 45 3.70 -2.98 -1.10
CA ALA A 45 3.68 -1.53 -0.99
C ALA A 45 4.57 -0.95 -2.10
N GLN A 46 4.12 0.16 -2.68
CA GLN A 46 4.85 0.86 -3.73
C GLN A 46 4.75 2.36 -3.49
N ILE A 47 5.85 3.06 -3.79
CA ILE A 47 5.87 4.52 -3.80
C ILE A 47 6.03 4.95 -5.25
N ILE A 48 5.07 5.68 -5.77
CA ILE A 48 4.91 5.96 -7.20
C ILE A 48 4.89 7.47 -7.45
N ASP A 49 5.65 7.89 -8.47
CA ASP A 49 5.52 9.21 -9.06
C ASP A 49 4.54 9.11 -10.23
N ASP A 50 3.32 9.59 -10.01
CA ASP A 50 2.24 9.50 -11.01
C ASP A 50 2.47 10.42 -12.21
N GLN A 51 3.24 11.49 -12.03
CA GLN A 51 3.53 12.41 -13.14
C GLN A 51 4.46 11.78 -14.17
N LYS A 52 5.44 11.01 -13.71
CA LYS A 52 6.36 10.29 -14.58
C LYS A 52 5.91 8.86 -14.87
N GLY A 53 4.90 8.36 -14.15
CA GLY A 53 4.41 7.00 -14.31
C GLY A 53 5.41 5.94 -13.89
N VAL A 54 6.26 6.21 -12.91
CA VAL A 54 7.30 5.27 -12.46
C VAL A 54 7.14 4.91 -10.99
N THR A 55 7.48 3.68 -10.65
CA THR A 55 7.57 3.21 -9.27
C THR A 55 8.97 3.52 -8.76
N LEU A 56 9.05 4.35 -7.74
CA LEU A 56 10.32 4.78 -7.17
C LEU A 56 10.88 3.76 -6.18
N VAL A 57 10.01 3.18 -5.37
CA VAL A 57 10.38 2.23 -4.30
C VAL A 57 9.29 1.18 -4.21
N ALA A 58 9.68 -0.05 -3.93
CA ALA A 58 8.74 -1.15 -3.71
C ALA A 58 9.23 -2.04 -2.57
N ALA A 59 8.29 -2.65 -1.86
CA ALA A 59 8.56 -3.67 -0.86
C ALA A 59 7.38 -4.63 -0.81
N SER A 60 7.63 -5.89 -0.49
CA SER A 60 6.56 -6.89 -0.38
C SER A 60 7.02 -8.04 0.50
N THR A 61 6.06 -8.88 0.88
CA THR A 61 6.35 -10.13 1.60
C THR A 61 7.06 -11.17 0.72
N LEU A 62 7.15 -10.91 -0.60
CA LEU A 62 7.96 -11.73 -1.50
C LEU A 62 9.45 -11.45 -1.40
N ASP A 63 9.85 -10.36 -0.77
CA ASP A 63 11.26 -10.01 -0.63
C ASP A 63 11.98 -11.07 0.20
N LYS A 64 13.21 -11.40 -0.19
CA LYS A 64 14.02 -12.41 0.50
C LYS A 64 14.23 -12.07 1.97
N GLU A 65 14.35 -10.80 2.27
CA GLU A 65 14.55 -10.29 3.63
C GLU A 65 13.37 -10.57 4.55
N LEU A 66 12.19 -10.83 3.97
CA LEU A 66 10.97 -11.11 4.71
C LEU A 66 10.51 -12.57 4.58
N SER A 67 11.34 -13.45 4.01
CA SER A 67 10.99 -14.85 3.77
C SER A 67 10.86 -15.67 5.04
N ASP A 68 11.44 -15.21 6.15
CA ASP A 68 11.44 -15.92 7.44
C ASP A 68 10.21 -15.62 8.30
N LEU A 69 9.29 -14.79 7.81
CA LEU A 69 8.08 -14.46 8.56
C LEU A 69 7.18 -15.69 8.69
N PRO A 70 6.55 -15.89 9.87
CA PRO A 70 5.62 -17.02 10.08
C PRO A 70 4.42 -16.98 9.12
N SER A 71 4.02 -15.78 8.70
CA SER A 71 2.94 -15.59 7.75
C SER A 71 3.27 -14.41 6.86
N SER A 72 2.86 -14.49 5.60
CA SER A 72 3.05 -13.40 4.63
C SER A 72 1.83 -12.49 4.50
N THR A 73 0.76 -12.73 5.28
CA THR A 73 -0.50 -12.01 5.13
C THR A 73 -1.07 -11.43 6.42
N ASN A 74 -0.40 -11.62 7.55
CA ASN A 74 -0.91 -11.13 8.85
C ASN A 74 -0.45 -9.69 9.13
N VAL A 75 -0.87 -9.17 10.30
CA VAL A 75 -0.53 -7.82 10.73
C VAL A 75 0.99 -7.65 10.90
N GLU A 76 1.67 -8.64 11.42
CA GLU A 76 3.14 -8.58 11.58
C GLU A 76 3.85 -8.48 10.23
N ALA A 77 3.37 -9.21 9.22
CA ALA A 77 3.91 -9.10 7.87
C ALA A 77 3.68 -7.70 7.30
N ALA A 78 2.51 -7.12 7.53
CA ALA A 78 2.21 -5.75 7.09
C ALA A 78 3.15 -4.73 7.75
N LYS A 79 3.44 -4.87 9.05
CA LYS A 79 4.38 -4.02 9.75
C LYS A 79 5.78 -4.10 9.15
N GLU A 80 6.23 -5.31 8.81
CA GLU A 80 7.54 -5.50 8.20
C GLU A 80 7.63 -4.86 6.81
N VAL A 81 6.57 -4.99 6.01
CA VAL A 81 6.51 -4.32 4.71
C VAL A 81 6.54 -2.80 4.88
N GLY A 82 5.77 -2.26 5.82
CA GLY A 82 5.77 -0.82 6.11
C GLY A 82 7.14 -0.31 6.54
N SER A 83 7.81 -1.01 7.43
CA SER A 83 9.17 -0.65 7.86
C SER A 83 10.15 -0.70 6.70
N ARG A 84 10.04 -1.71 5.85
CA ARG A 84 10.94 -1.91 4.70
C ARG A 84 10.76 -0.83 3.64
N ILE A 85 9.51 -0.51 3.30
CA ILE A 85 9.24 0.52 2.30
C ILE A 85 9.74 1.89 2.77
N ALA A 86 9.58 2.20 4.06
CA ALA A 86 10.05 3.45 4.62
C ALA A 86 11.58 3.52 4.61
N ALA A 87 12.27 2.45 4.97
CA ALA A 87 13.72 2.42 4.95
C ALA A 87 14.27 2.63 3.54
N ARG A 88 13.68 1.95 2.56
CA ARG A 88 14.07 2.08 1.15
C ARG A 88 13.78 3.48 0.61
N ALA A 89 12.67 4.08 1.04
CA ALA A 89 12.33 5.46 0.66
C ALA A 89 13.38 6.44 1.18
N GLN A 90 13.80 6.28 2.42
CA GLN A 90 14.82 7.14 3.02
C GLN A 90 16.16 7.04 2.31
N GLU A 91 16.54 5.86 1.85
CA GLU A 91 17.75 5.66 1.06
C GLU A 91 17.72 6.47 -0.24
N LYS A 92 16.53 6.75 -0.77
CA LYS A 92 16.35 7.55 -1.97
C LYS A 92 16.00 9.00 -1.69
N GLY A 93 16.06 9.42 -0.42
CA GLY A 93 15.77 10.78 -0.02
C GLY A 93 14.29 11.14 -0.01
N ILE A 94 13.41 10.17 -0.01
CA ILE A 94 11.97 10.37 0.05
C ILE A 94 11.54 10.39 1.51
N THR A 95 10.93 11.49 1.95
CA THR A 95 10.44 11.63 3.34
C THR A 95 8.94 11.86 3.40
N ASN A 96 8.38 12.61 2.45
CA ASN A 96 6.96 12.94 2.42
C ASN A 96 6.27 12.14 1.33
N VAL A 97 5.15 11.51 1.68
CA VAL A 97 4.33 10.77 0.72
C VAL A 97 2.86 11.10 0.96
N VAL A 98 2.03 10.88 -0.05
CA VAL A 98 0.57 10.85 0.12
C VAL A 98 0.16 9.39 0.20
N PHE A 99 -0.71 9.06 1.16
CA PHE A 99 -1.10 7.68 1.38
C PHE A 99 -2.37 7.33 0.61
N ASP A 100 -2.24 6.31 -0.23
CA ASP A 100 -3.35 5.74 -1.00
C ASP A 100 -3.63 4.34 -0.46
N ARG A 101 -4.73 4.20 0.28
CA ARG A 101 -5.13 2.91 0.83
C ARG A 101 -5.71 1.95 -0.22
N SER A 102 -5.72 2.35 -1.48
CA SER A 102 -6.15 1.52 -2.62
C SER A 102 -7.57 0.97 -2.49
N GLY A 103 -8.45 1.70 -1.80
CA GLY A 103 -9.84 1.31 -1.58
C GLY A 103 -10.04 0.32 -0.44
N TYR A 104 -8.98 -0.16 0.21
CA TYR A 104 -9.09 -0.97 1.42
C TYR A 104 -9.51 -0.08 2.60
N LYS A 105 -10.13 -0.69 3.61
CA LYS A 105 -10.43 0.03 4.85
C LYS A 105 -9.12 0.35 5.57
N TYR A 106 -9.04 1.53 6.20
CA TYR A 106 -7.92 1.87 7.06
C TYR A 106 -8.07 1.13 8.39
N HIS A 107 -7.71 -0.13 8.38
CA HIS A 107 -7.96 -1.06 9.47
C HIS A 107 -7.01 -2.26 9.35
N GLY A 108 -6.65 -2.88 10.48
CA GLY A 108 -5.86 -4.09 10.52
C GLY A 108 -4.53 -3.96 9.80
N ARG A 109 -4.33 -4.73 8.73
CA ARG A 109 -3.06 -4.79 8.00
C ARG A 109 -2.71 -3.46 7.31
N VAL A 110 -3.69 -2.77 6.77
CA VAL A 110 -3.47 -1.48 6.13
C VAL A 110 -2.98 -0.45 7.14
N ALA A 111 -3.66 -0.36 8.29
CA ALA A 111 -3.26 0.53 9.37
C ALA A 111 -1.89 0.15 9.93
N ALA A 112 -1.61 -1.14 10.11
CA ALA A 112 -0.33 -1.62 10.62
C ALA A 112 0.83 -1.25 9.69
N LEU A 113 0.66 -1.39 8.39
CA LEU A 113 1.66 -1.00 7.39
C LEU A 113 1.92 0.50 7.45
N ALA A 114 0.85 1.30 7.44
CA ALA A 114 0.96 2.76 7.48
C ALA A 114 1.64 3.23 8.77
N ASP A 115 1.25 2.69 9.92
CA ASP A 115 1.83 3.06 11.21
C ASP A 115 3.32 2.69 11.29
N ALA A 116 3.69 1.51 10.79
CA ALA A 116 5.08 1.09 10.75
C ALA A 116 5.92 2.00 9.85
N ALA A 117 5.40 2.41 8.71
CA ALA A 117 6.08 3.34 7.83
C ALA A 117 6.28 4.70 8.49
N ARG A 118 5.27 5.20 9.20
CA ARG A 118 5.38 6.46 9.96
C ARG A 118 6.42 6.36 11.07
N GLN A 119 6.47 5.26 11.78
CA GLN A 119 7.45 5.04 12.85
C GLN A 119 8.88 5.04 12.32
N LYS A 120 9.07 4.65 11.07
CA LYS A 120 10.39 4.66 10.42
C LYS A 120 10.74 6.01 9.80
N GLY A 121 9.85 6.98 9.84
CA GLY A 121 10.13 8.35 9.44
C GLY A 121 9.42 8.87 8.21
N LEU A 122 8.59 8.07 7.54
CA LEU A 122 7.76 8.62 6.47
C LEU A 122 6.69 9.53 7.04
N GLN A 123 6.47 10.66 6.37
CA GLN A 123 5.53 11.67 6.80
C GLN A 123 4.32 11.68 5.87
N PHE A 124 3.17 11.41 6.46
CA PHE A 124 1.88 11.46 5.77
C PHE A 124 0.71 11.40 6.75
#